data_c600be1633d19499d0d6c25e0cb218b5
#
_entry.id   c600be1633d19499d0d6c25e0cb218b5
#
_cell.length_a   1.000
_cell.length_b   1.000
_cell.length_c   1.000
_cell.angle_alpha   90.00
_cell.angle_beta   90.00
_cell.angle_gamma   90.00
#
_symmetry.space_group_name_H-M   'P 1'
#
loop_
_entity.id
_entity.type
_entity.pdbx_description
1 polymer ?
#
loop_
_entity_poly.entity_id
_entity_poly.type
_entity_poly.pdbx_seq_one_letter_code
_entity_poly.pdbx_strand_id
1 'polypeptide(L)'
;MEKKEEQNIRAKLGYIQTNLKAPKGQLNKFGNYRYRSAEDILETVKPLLLATNCSLVISDSIQGIGDRHYVMATATLMDENKDTVTVTAYAREAAEKKGMDAAQITGSASSYARKYALNGLFAIDDTKDPDATNTHGKERKVQDIL
;
A
#
# COMPACT_ATOMS: atom_id res chain seq x y z
N MET A 1 -26.09 2.92 -31.94
CA MET A 1 -25.02 3.40 -31.05
C MET A 1 -24.94 2.48 -29.86
N GLU A 2 -23.85 1.77 -29.77
CA GLU A 2 -23.67 0.86 -28.65
C GLU A 2 -23.46 1.66 -27.38
N LYS A 3 -24.28 1.38 -26.39
CA LYS A 3 -24.03 1.89 -25.04
C LYS A 3 -22.77 1.23 -24.51
N LYS A 4 -21.74 2.00 -24.26
CA LYS A 4 -20.64 1.52 -23.42
C LYS A 4 -21.24 1.11 -22.10
N GLU A 5 -21.05 -0.14 -21.72
CA GLU A 5 -21.36 -0.56 -20.37
C GLU A 5 -20.56 0.31 -19.41
N GLU A 6 -21.27 0.97 -18.49
CA GLU A 6 -20.59 1.67 -17.40
C GLU A 6 -19.87 0.63 -16.57
N GLN A 7 -18.55 0.79 -16.47
CA GLN A 7 -17.78 -0.06 -15.58
C GLN A 7 -18.10 0.31 -14.14
N ASN A 8 -18.40 -0.70 -13.34
CA ASN A 8 -18.57 -0.50 -11.91
C ASN A 8 -17.21 -0.32 -11.23
N ILE A 9 -17.24 0.06 -9.95
CA ILE A 9 -16.00 0.33 -9.21
C ILE A 9 -15.12 -0.91 -9.11
N ARG A 10 -15.70 -2.10 -9.05
CA ARG A 10 -14.93 -3.34 -8.99
C ARG A 10 -14.11 -3.54 -10.27
N ALA A 11 -14.72 -3.28 -11.42
CA ALA A 11 -14.01 -3.39 -12.71
C ALA A 11 -12.90 -2.33 -12.81
N LYS A 12 -13.17 -1.12 -12.33
CA LYS A 12 -12.17 -0.04 -12.31
C LYS A 12 -11.02 -0.37 -11.39
N LEU A 13 -11.30 -0.89 -10.21
CA LEU A 13 -10.25 -1.32 -9.29
C LEU A 13 -9.40 -2.44 -9.92
N GLY A 14 -10.04 -3.41 -10.57
CA GLY A 14 -9.34 -4.48 -11.27
C GLY A 14 -8.41 -3.97 -12.36
N TYR A 15 -8.87 -2.97 -13.11
CA TYR A 15 -8.03 -2.31 -14.11
C TYR A 15 -6.80 -1.66 -13.47
N ILE A 16 -7.01 -0.94 -12.38
CA ILE A 16 -5.91 -0.29 -11.65
C ILE A 16 -4.93 -1.35 -11.14
N GLN A 17 -5.42 -2.39 -10.48
CA GLN A 17 -4.58 -3.45 -9.94
C GLN A 17 -3.73 -4.12 -11.02
N THR A 18 -4.32 -4.32 -12.19
CA THR A 18 -3.64 -5.00 -13.29
C THR A 18 -2.55 -4.12 -13.93
N ASN A 19 -2.80 -2.82 -14.01
CA ASN A 19 -1.93 -1.90 -14.73
C ASN A 19 -0.95 -1.12 -13.84
N LEU A 20 -1.11 -1.20 -12.53
CA LEU A 20 -0.24 -0.48 -11.61
C LEU A 20 1.12 -1.18 -11.52
N LYS A 21 2.15 -0.48 -11.97
CA LYS A 21 3.53 -0.95 -11.96
C LYS A 21 4.39 0.07 -11.21
N ALA A 22 4.27 0.10 -9.91
CA ALA A 22 5.07 0.99 -9.08
C ALA A 22 6.47 0.39 -8.91
N PRO A 23 7.52 1.10 -9.32
CA PRO A 23 8.87 0.59 -9.15
C PRO A 23 9.28 0.64 -7.68
N LYS A 24 10.20 -0.24 -7.29
CA LYS A 24 10.83 -0.19 -5.98
C LYS A 24 11.95 0.85 -6.04
N GLY A 25 11.59 2.12 -5.85
CA GLY A 25 12.50 3.25 -6.02
C GLY A 25 13.38 3.54 -4.81
N GLN A 26 13.07 2.97 -3.67
CA GLN A 26 13.79 3.24 -2.43
C GLN A 26 14.79 2.13 -2.12
N LEU A 27 15.89 2.51 -1.48
CA LEU A 27 16.92 1.56 -1.05
C LEU A 27 17.05 1.58 0.46
N ASN A 28 16.86 0.42 1.10
CA ASN A 28 17.18 0.25 2.51
C ASN A 28 18.63 -0.18 2.62
N LYS A 29 19.47 0.70 3.12
CA LYS A 29 20.92 0.46 3.22
C LYS A 29 21.26 -0.60 4.26
N PHE A 30 20.46 -0.72 5.31
CA PHE A 30 20.70 -1.69 6.37
C PHE A 30 20.43 -3.12 5.90
N GLY A 31 19.31 -3.32 5.16
CA GLY A 31 18.96 -4.62 4.63
C GLY A 31 19.49 -4.88 3.23
N ASN A 32 20.05 -3.86 2.58
CA ASN A 32 20.56 -3.92 1.22
C ASN A 32 19.50 -4.46 0.26
N TYR A 33 18.29 -3.91 0.31
CA TYR A 33 17.20 -4.27 -0.59
C TYR A 33 16.45 -3.03 -1.04
N ARG A 34 15.79 -3.14 -2.19
CA ARG A 34 14.94 -2.08 -2.70
C ARG A 34 13.50 -2.31 -2.29
N TYR A 35 12.78 -1.22 -2.07
CA TYR A 35 11.36 -1.27 -1.69
C TYR A 35 10.60 -0.12 -2.29
N ARG A 36 9.26 -0.22 -2.30
CA ARG A 36 8.36 0.88 -2.68
C ARG A 36 7.98 1.65 -1.42
N SER A 37 7.92 2.96 -1.57
CA SER A 37 7.27 3.80 -0.56
C SER A 37 5.81 4.03 -0.92
N ALA A 38 5.03 4.55 0.02
CA ALA A 38 3.67 4.99 -0.29
C ALA A 38 3.68 6.04 -1.41
N GLU A 39 4.67 6.92 -1.42
CA GLU A 39 4.82 7.95 -2.47
C GLU A 39 5.03 7.33 -3.84
N ASP A 40 5.83 6.29 -3.95
CA ASP A 40 6.04 5.57 -5.22
C ASP A 40 4.72 5.03 -5.77
N ILE A 41 3.90 4.47 -4.90
CA ILE A 41 2.60 3.94 -5.29
C ILE A 41 1.66 5.07 -5.73
N LEU A 42 1.60 6.15 -4.94
CA LEU A 42 0.72 7.28 -5.22
C LEU A 42 1.04 7.94 -6.56
N GLU A 43 2.31 8.16 -6.84
CA GLU A 43 2.72 8.76 -8.12
C GLU A 43 2.33 7.88 -9.31
N THR A 44 2.49 6.58 -9.18
CA THR A 44 2.21 5.66 -10.28
C THR A 44 0.72 5.44 -10.49
N VAL A 45 -0.08 5.53 -9.41
CA VAL A 45 -1.52 5.27 -9.53
C VAL A 45 -2.28 6.45 -10.10
N LYS A 46 -1.77 7.68 -9.99
CA LYS A 46 -2.49 8.88 -10.41
C LYS A 46 -3.00 8.84 -11.85
N PRO A 47 -2.18 8.47 -12.86
CA PRO A 47 -2.71 8.38 -14.22
C PRO A 47 -3.83 7.34 -14.36
N LEU A 48 -3.74 6.25 -13.61
CA LEU A 48 -4.75 5.21 -13.64
C LEU A 48 -6.05 5.65 -12.97
N LEU A 49 -5.96 6.46 -11.92
CA LEU A 49 -7.12 7.06 -11.29
C LEU A 49 -7.85 7.98 -12.28
N LEU A 50 -7.10 8.82 -12.98
CA LEU A 50 -7.68 9.71 -13.97
C LEU A 50 -8.34 8.92 -15.11
N ALA A 51 -7.68 7.86 -15.60
CA ALA A 51 -8.20 7.04 -16.68
C ALA A 51 -9.49 6.31 -16.31
N THR A 52 -9.71 6.04 -15.03
CA THR A 52 -10.89 5.32 -14.55
C THR A 52 -11.95 6.22 -13.92
N ASN A 53 -11.74 7.53 -13.93
CA ASN A 53 -12.62 8.49 -13.25
C ASN A 53 -12.77 8.17 -11.76
N CYS A 54 -11.68 7.79 -11.14
CA CYS A 54 -11.63 7.51 -9.71
C CYS A 54 -10.80 8.55 -8.99
N SER A 55 -11.11 8.73 -7.72
CA SER A 55 -10.28 9.48 -6.78
C SER A 55 -9.87 8.56 -5.65
N LEU A 56 -8.75 8.89 -5.04
CA LEU A 56 -8.20 8.16 -3.91
C LEU A 56 -8.02 9.13 -2.75
N VAL A 57 -8.56 8.78 -1.61
CA VAL A 57 -8.41 9.56 -0.38
C VAL A 57 -7.79 8.66 0.68
N ILE A 58 -6.78 9.19 1.35
CA ILE A 58 -6.15 8.49 2.46
C ILE A 58 -6.30 9.35 3.70
N SER A 59 -6.78 8.74 4.77
CA SER A 59 -6.89 9.40 6.06
C SER A 59 -6.24 8.55 7.14
N ASP A 60 -5.76 9.22 8.19
CA ASP A 60 -5.14 8.56 9.33
C ASP A 60 -5.96 8.84 10.57
N SER A 61 -5.99 7.87 11.49
CA SER A 61 -6.44 8.08 12.86
C SER A 61 -5.48 7.39 13.82
N ILE A 62 -5.47 7.85 15.06
CA ILE A 62 -4.62 7.26 16.09
C ILE A 62 -5.48 6.36 16.95
N GLN A 63 -5.02 5.13 17.15
CA GLN A 63 -5.69 4.15 18.00
C GLN A 63 -4.75 3.79 19.14
N GLY A 64 -5.28 3.90 20.37
CA GLY A 64 -4.56 3.48 21.57
C GLY A 64 -5.03 2.11 22.01
N ILE A 65 -4.09 1.19 22.20
CA ILE A 65 -4.37 -0.15 22.74
C ILE A 65 -3.37 -0.39 23.87
N GLY A 66 -3.86 -0.39 25.10
CA GLY A 66 -2.99 -0.42 26.28
C GLY A 66 -2.10 0.81 26.32
N ASP A 67 -0.82 0.62 26.46
CA ASP A 67 0.19 1.69 26.44
C ASP A 67 0.84 1.88 25.07
N ARG A 68 0.30 1.22 24.02
CA ARG A 68 0.79 1.31 22.67
C ARG A 68 -0.13 2.16 21.82
N HIS A 69 0.48 2.84 20.83
CA HIS A 69 -0.27 3.64 19.88
C HIS A 69 -0.05 3.11 18.47
N TYR A 70 -1.13 3.12 17.70
CA TYR A 70 -1.14 2.68 16.30
C TYR A 70 -1.65 3.82 15.44
N VAL A 71 -1.05 3.98 14.27
CA VAL A 71 -1.65 4.78 13.20
C VAL A 71 -2.50 3.85 12.36
N MET A 72 -3.77 4.20 12.22
CA MET A 72 -4.69 3.51 11.32
C MET A 72 -4.84 4.35 10.07
N ALA A 73 -4.40 3.82 8.94
CA ALA A 73 -4.58 4.47 7.64
C ALA A 73 -5.77 3.83 6.93
N THR A 74 -6.60 4.67 6.35
CA THR A 74 -7.75 4.24 5.55
C THR A 74 -7.58 4.78 4.14
N ALA A 75 -7.49 3.88 3.16
CA ALA A 75 -7.42 4.25 1.75
C ALA A 75 -8.79 3.97 1.13
N THR A 76 -9.38 4.99 0.53
CA THR A 76 -10.71 4.90 -0.08
C THR A 76 -10.63 5.27 -1.55
N LEU A 77 -10.98 4.32 -2.40
CA LEU A 77 -11.17 4.54 -3.83
C LEU A 77 -12.64 4.86 -4.07
N MET A 78 -12.90 5.93 -4.79
CA MET A 78 -14.27 6.36 -5.11
C MET A 78 -14.38 6.64 -6.61
N ASP A 79 -15.46 6.17 -7.23
CA ASP A 79 -15.76 6.48 -8.63
C ASP A 79 -16.71 7.67 -8.78
N GLU A 80 -17.08 7.99 -10.01
CA GLU A 80 -17.98 9.12 -10.32
C GLU A 80 -19.39 8.93 -9.77
N ASN A 81 -19.79 7.70 -9.50
CA ASN A 81 -21.10 7.38 -8.93
C ASN A 81 -21.08 7.38 -7.40
N LYS A 82 -19.94 7.74 -6.80
CA LYS A 82 -19.71 7.74 -5.35
C LYS A 82 -19.69 6.34 -4.74
N ASP A 83 -19.55 5.31 -5.56
CA ASP A 83 -19.26 3.97 -5.05
C ASP A 83 -17.83 3.93 -4.53
N THR A 84 -17.61 3.20 -3.46
CA THR A 84 -16.31 3.19 -2.78
C THR A 84 -15.83 1.78 -2.49
N VAL A 85 -14.51 1.65 -2.47
CA VAL A 85 -13.81 0.50 -1.89
C VAL A 85 -12.82 1.05 -0.88
N THR A 86 -12.86 0.51 0.33
CA THR A 86 -12.05 1.01 1.44
C THR A 86 -11.21 -0.11 2.02
N VAL A 87 -9.94 0.19 2.27
CA VAL A 87 -9.01 -0.71 2.94
C VAL A 87 -8.35 0.04 4.09
N THR A 88 -8.27 -0.62 5.22
CA THR A 88 -7.67 -0.08 6.44
C THR A 88 -6.45 -0.91 6.81
N ALA A 89 -5.39 -0.24 7.25
CA ALA A 89 -4.18 -0.89 7.73
C ALA A 89 -3.64 -0.14 8.94
N TYR A 90 -2.85 -0.83 9.73
CA TYR A 90 -2.30 -0.29 10.97
C TYR A 90 -0.78 -0.38 10.95
N ALA A 91 -0.14 0.58 11.58
CA ALA A 91 1.27 0.49 11.92
C ALA A 91 1.45 0.98 13.35
N ARG A 92 2.22 0.22 14.15
CA ARG A 92 2.45 0.57 15.54
C ARG A 92 3.53 1.65 15.61
N GLU A 93 3.28 2.67 16.45
CA GLU A 93 4.31 3.63 16.79
C GLU A 93 5.34 2.97 17.68
N ALA A 94 6.61 3.23 17.41
CA ALA A 94 7.67 2.84 18.33
C ALA A 94 7.52 3.69 19.60
N ALA A 95 7.73 3.08 20.77
CA ALA A 95 7.70 3.82 22.02
C ALA A 95 8.84 4.86 22.05
N GLU A 96 10.01 4.44 21.59
CA GLU A 96 11.17 5.29 21.41
C GLU A 96 11.94 4.84 20.18
N LYS A 97 12.51 5.81 19.47
CA LYS A 97 13.41 5.50 18.37
C LYS A 97 14.54 6.50 18.38
N LYS A 98 15.76 6.00 18.40
CA LYS A 98 16.96 6.82 18.44
C LYS A 98 17.00 7.76 17.24
N GLY A 99 17.19 9.05 17.52
CA GLY A 99 17.27 10.06 16.48
C GLY A 99 15.93 10.60 16.01
N MET A 100 14.81 10.18 16.63
CA MET A 100 13.48 10.66 16.27
C MET A 100 12.76 11.28 17.46
N ASP A 101 12.09 12.41 17.23
CA ASP A 101 11.15 12.97 18.19
C ASP A 101 9.76 12.30 18.03
N ALA A 102 8.81 12.68 18.90
CA ALA A 102 7.49 12.07 18.91
C ALA A 102 6.75 12.26 17.59
N ALA A 103 6.84 13.44 16.96
CA ALA A 103 6.17 13.71 15.70
C ALA A 103 6.76 12.88 14.56
N GLN A 104 8.07 12.70 14.55
CA GLN A 104 8.75 11.87 13.55
C GLN A 104 8.38 10.39 13.68
N ILE A 105 8.21 9.91 14.92
CA ILE A 105 7.76 8.54 15.18
C ILE A 105 6.35 8.33 14.61
N THR A 106 5.42 9.25 14.87
CA THR A 106 4.08 9.18 14.31
C THR A 106 4.10 9.26 12.80
N GLY A 107 4.88 10.16 12.23
CA GLY A 107 5.02 10.29 10.78
C GLY A 107 5.57 9.03 10.13
N SER A 108 6.53 8.38 10.76
CA SER A 108 7.07 7.11 10.27
C SER A 108 6.00 6.02 10.29
N ALA A 109 5.24 5.90 11.39
CA ALA A 109 4.15 4.93 11.47
C ALA A 109 3.06 5.22 10.44
N SER A 110 2.73 6.49 10.20
CA SER A 110 1.78 6.89 9.17
C SER A 110 2.22 6.43 7.79
N SER A 111 3.49 6.63 7.43
CA SER A 111 4.02 6.20 6.14
C SER A 111 3.87 4.69 5.93
N TYR A 112 4.17 3.90 6.94
CA TYR A 112 4.00 2.45 6.86
C TYR A 112 2.53 2.05 6.79
N ALA A 113 1.67 2.64 7.61
CA ALA A 113 0.24 2.31 7.60
C ALA A 113 -0.38 2.63 6.24
N ARG A 114 -0.04 3.76 5.64
CA ARG A 114 -0.51 4.16 4.31
C ARG A 114 -0.02 3.20 3.24
N LYS A 115 1.23 2.82 3.31
CA LYS A 115 1.80 1.85 2.37
C LYS A 115 1.05 0.52 2.45
N TYR A 116 0.79 0.02 3.64
CA TYR A 116 0.07 -1.24 3.81
C TYR A 116 -1.38 -1.14 3.34
N ALA A 117 -2.04 -0.01 3.58
CA ALA A 117 -3.40 0.20 3.09
C ALA A 117 -3.44 0.20 1.56
N LEU A 118 -2.49 0.88 0.92
CA LEU A 118 -2.38 0.92 -0.53
C LEU A 118 -2.05 -0.46 -1.11
N ASN A 119 -1.16 -1.19 -0.47
CA ASN A 119 -0.84 -2.56 -0.89
C ASN A 119 -2.09 -3.44 -0.87
N GLY A 120 -2.91 -3.33 0.16
CA GLY A 120 -4.14 -4.10 0.25
C GLY A 120 -5.17 -3.69 -0.79
N LEU A 121 -5.33 -2.39 -1.03
CA LEU A 121 -6.30 -1.89 -1.99
C LEU A 121 -5.92 -2.26 -3.42
N PHE A 122 -4.66 -2.13 -3.78
CA PHE A 122 -4.19 -2.31 -5.16
C PHE A 122 -3.57 -3.69 -5.41
N ALA A 123 -3.70 -4.61 -4.46
CA ALA A 123 -3.18 -5.97 -4.58
C ALA A 123 -1.68 -6.00 -4.89
N ILE A 124 -0.92 -5.17 -4.17
CA ILE A 124 0.53 -5.13 -4.30
C ILE A 124 1.13 -6.00 -3.21
N ASP A 125 1.95 -6.95 -3.59
CA ASP A 125 2.75 -7.70 -2.63
C ASP A 125 4.12 -7.03 -2.52
N ASP A 126 4.29 -6.31 -1.44
CA ASP A 126 5.49 -5.53 -1.19
C ASP A 126 6.20 -5.99 0.07
N THR A 127 5.70 -7.07 0.67
CA THR A 127 6.33 -7.63 1.85
C THR A 127 7.68 -8.22 1.47
N LYS A 128 8.71 -7.87 2.24
CA LYS A 128 9.99 -8.54 2.06
C LYS A 128 9.81 -10.01 2.41
N ASP A 129 10.00 -10.86 1.42
CA ASP A 129 9.95 -12.30 1.63
C ASP A 129 11.19 -12.71 2.44
N PRO A 130 11.04 -13.28 3.66
CA PRO A 130 12.20 -13.76 4.40
C PRO A 130 13.00 -14.79 3.60
N ASP A 131 12.35 -15.56 2.74
CA ASP A 131 13.02 -16.56 1.91
C ASP A 131 13.87 -15.92 0.82
N ALA A 132 13.61 -14.68 0.44
CA ALA A 132 14.41 -13.97 -0.55
C ALA A 132 15.85 -13.69 -0.06
N THR A 133 16.05 -13.61 1.27
CA THR A 133 17.36 -13.38 1.87
C THR A 133 17.92 -14.65 2.52
N ASN A 134 17.14 -15.72 2.59
CA ASN A 134 17.54 -17.01 3.13
C ASN A 134 17.85 -17.94 1.97
N THR A 135 19.07 -18.47 1.92
CA THR A 135 19.46 -19.39 0.87
C THR A 135 18.87 -20.80 1.04
N HIS A 136 18.38 -21.11 2.23
CA HIS A 136 17.69 -22.38 2.46
C HIS A 136 16.30 -22.34 1.81
N GLY A 137 16.06 -23.23 0.88
CA GLY A 137 14.78 -23.33 0.20
C GLY A 137 14.67 -22.50 -1.07
N LYS A 138 15.71 -21.77 -1.47
CA LYS A 138 15.71 -21.02 -2.74
C LYS A 138 15.64 -21.92 -3.97
N GLU A 139 15.84 -23.17 -3.79
CA GLU A 139 15.68 -24.17 -4.86
C GLU A 139 14.22 -24.43 -5.18
N ARG A 140 13.29 -24.01 -4.31
CA ARG A 140 11.86 -24.15 -4.60
C ARG A 140 11.48 -23.19 -5.71
N LYS A 141 11.16 -23.78 -6.82
CA LYS A 141 10.70 -23.02 -7.99
C LYS A 141 9.19 -22.88 -7.93
N VAL A 142 8.65 -21.95 -8.71
CA VAL A 142 7.20 -21.72 -8.77
C VAL A 142 6.46 -23.02 -9.11
N GLN A 143 7.01 -23.84 -9.98
CA GLN A 143 6.40 -25.12 -10.34
C GLN A 143 6.30 -26.11 -9.17
N ASP A 144 7.09 -25.92 -8.10
CA ASP A 144 7.00 -26.78 -6.92
C ASP A 144 5.82 -26.39 -6.03
N ILE A 145 5.21 -25.26 -6.30
CA ILE A 145 4.08 -24.71 -5.54
C ILE A 145 2.76 -24.99 -6.25
N LEU A 146 2.81 -25.18 -7.54
CA LEU A 146 1.63 -25.41 -8.39
C LEU A 146 1.17 -26.89 -8.37
#